data_fa44bbf9cc8a9bcb74a86c6662bf2332
#
_entry.id   fa44bbf9cc8a9bcb74a86c6662bf2332
#
_cell.length_a   1.000
_cell.length_b   1.000
_cell.length_c   1.000
_cell.angle_alpha   90.00
_cell.angle_beta   90.00
_cell.angle_gamma   90.00
#
_symmetry.space_group_name_H-M   'P 1'
#
loop_
_entity.id
_entity.type
_entity.pdbx_description
1 polymer ?
#
loop_
_entity_poly.entity_id
_entity_poly.type
_entity_poly.pdbx_seq_one_letter_code
_entity_poly.pdbx_strand_id
1 'polypeptide(L)'
;MTRRYVLVARPTPSGVDLRAVEALAESCGVGYALLDQEEPTIHTALDTAARDASPVTLIPLAVPRDRYLETWIARAVANWRETRGSELDVRITDGIDTAAGFADVVRSRMSEDGAPVTASPRAFRSPAWSEIPDHTSHILVCRGPRCTVYGAGELHRTLRRDHPDSLITPTGCLNPCNLGPLYITYPDGEWHTRA
;
A
#
# COMPACT_ATOMS: atom_id res chain seq x y z
N MET A 1 14.43 -1.08 26.84
CA MET A 1 13.56 -1.59 25.76
C MET A 1 14.12 -1.11 24.44
N THR A 2 14.32 -1.99 23.49
CA THR A 2 14.89 -1.66 22.17
C THR A 2 13.80 -1.12 21.26
N ARG A 3 14.05 0.01 20.61
CA ARG A 3 13.12 0.61 19.63
C ARG A 3 13.04 -0.24 18.37
N ARG A 4 11.84 -0.52 17.89
CA ARG A 4 11.62 -1.19 16.62
C ARG A 4 11.56 -0.17 15.48
N TYR A 5 12.10 -0.54 14.34
CA TYR A 5 12.04 0.26 13.11
C TYR A 5 11.20 -0.52 12.08
N VAL A 6 10.35 0.21 11.35
CA VAL A 6 9.46 -0.38 10.35
C VAL A 6 9.49 0.48 9.09
N LEU A 7 9.90 -0.08 7.97
CA LEU A 7 9.77 0.56 6.66
C LEU A 7 8.31 0.57 6.26
N VAL A 8 7.78 1.71 5.82
CA VAL A 8 6.40 1.82 5.37
C VAL A 8 6.39 2.14 3.89
N ALA A 9 5.98 1.16 3.08
CA ALA A 9 5.84 1.30 1.64
C ALA A 9 4.37 1.51 1.25
N ARG A 10 4.15 2.08 0.08
CA ARG A 10 2.83 2.19 -0.54
C ARG A 10 2.83 1.40 -1.85
N PRO A 11 2.03 0.32 -1.96
CA PRO A 11 1.82 -0.36 -3.22
C PRO A 11 1.24 0.59 -4.27
N THR A 12 1.66 0.44 -5.51
CA THR A 12 1.01 1.11 -6.65
C THR A 12 -0.02 0.16 -7.28
N PRO A 13 -0.98 0.65 -8.08
CA PRO A 13 -1.92 -0.24 -8.79
C PRO A 13 -1.23 -1.28 -9.69
N SER A 14 -0.04 -0.98 -10.18
CA SER A 14 0.81 -1.90 -10.95
C SER A 14 1.63 -2.87 -10.08
N GLY A 15 1.46 -2.80 -8.76
CA GLY A 15 2.15 -3.60 -7.76
C GLY A 15 3.43 -2.95 -7.24
N VAL A 16 3.74 -3.25 -5.98
CA VAL A 16 5.08 -3.09 -5.41
C VAL A 16 5.75 -4.44 -5.51
N ASP A 17 7.01 -4.47 -5.84
CA ASP A 17 7.81 -5.68 -5.65
C ASP A 17 7.99 -5.92 -4.13
N LEU A 18 7.07 -6.68 -3.56
CA LEU A 18 7.08 -7.01 -2.13
C LEU A 18 8.38 -7.72 -1.72
N ARG A 19 8.94 -8.53 -2.61
CA ARG A 19 10.22 -9.22 -2.34
C ARG A 19 11.35 -8.21 -2.19
N ALA A 20 11.34 -7.12 -2.97
CA ALA A 20 12.34 -6.07 -2.82
C ALA A 20 12.18 -5.31 -1.51
N VAL A 21 10.96 -5.06 -1.05
CA VAL A 21 10.69 -4.44 0.26
C VAL A 21 11.14 -5.36 1.40
N GLU A 22 10.82 -6.65 1.33
CA GLU A 22 11.23 -7.68 2.28
C GLU A 22 12.76 -7.76 2.36
N ALA A 23 13.44 -7.92 1.22
CA ALA A 23 14.89 -8.01 1.16
C ALA A 23 15.59 -6.76 1.72
N LEU A 24 15.02 -5.56 1.47
CA LEU A 24 15.52 -4.32 2.06
C LEU A 24 15.34 -4.32 3.58
N ALA A 25 14.17 -4.71 4.07
CA ALA A 25 13.88 -4.78 5.50
C ALA A 25 14.82 -5.77 6.20
N GLU A 26 15.02 -6.95 5.63
CA GLU A 26 15.96 -7.96 6.13
C GLU A 26 17.40 -7.44 6.17
N SER A 27 17.86 -6.81 5.09
CA SER A 27 19.22 -6.25 5.02
C SER A 27 19.49 -5.17 6.04
N CYS A 28 18.44 -4.42 6.44
CA CYS A 28 18.50 -3.40 7.49
C CYS A 28 18.21 -3.95 8.89
N GLY A 29 17.81 -5.20 9.04
CA GLY A 29 17.42 -5.80 10.31
C GLY A 29 16.16 -5.14 10.92
N VAL A 30 15.19 -4.72 10.07
CA VAL A 30 13.97 -4.01 10.47
C VAL A 30 12.72 -4.71 9.94
N GLY A 31 11.54 -4.31 10.45
CA GLY A 31 10.27 -4.76 9.90
C GLY A 31 9.82 -3.91 8.71
N TYR A 32 8.75 -4.35 8.04
CA TYR A 32 8.06 -3.52 7.06
C TYR A 32 6.55 -3.54 7.26
N ALA A 33 5.88 -2.56 6.70
CA ALA A 33 4.42 -2.48 6.61
C ALA A 33 4.02 -1.79 5.30
N LEU A 34 2.80 -2.06 4.88
CA LEU A 34 2.20 -1.44 3.70
C LEU A 34 1.12 -0.45 4.13
N LEU A 35 1.02 0.67 3.44
CA LEU A 35 0.01 1.67 3.74
C LEU A 35 -1.39 1.17 3.39
N ASP A 36 -1.52 0.49 2.25
CA ASP A 36 -2.79 0.04 1.69
C ASP A 36 -2.59 -1.23 0.83
N GLN A 37 -3.69 -1.76 0.30
CA GLN A 37 -3.82 -2.89 -0.63
C GLN A 37 -3.46 -4.27 -0.09
N GLU A 38 -2.36 -4.44 0.65
CA GLU A 38 -1.84 -5.73 1.11
C GLU A 38 -1.42 -5.71 2.58
N GLU A 39 -1.16 -6.89 3.12
CA GLU A 39 -0.56 -7.11 4.44
C GLU A 39 0.99 -7.24 4.35
N PRO A 40 1.72 -6.96 5.46
CA PRO A 40 1.22 -6.45 6.74
C PRO A 40 0.88 -4.95 6.68
N THR A 41 -0.24 -4.57 7.27
CA THR A 41 -0.61 -3.14 7.41
C THR A 41 0.18 -2.47 8.53
N ILE A 42 0.10 -1.13 8.60
CA ILE A 42 0.64 -0.37 9.73
C ILE A 42 0.01 -0.84 11.05
N HIS A 43 -1.30 -1.14 11.06
CA HIS A 43 -1.98 -1.64 12.26
C HIS A 43 -1.40 -2.98 12.70
N THR A 44 -1.18 -3.92 11.78
CA THR A 44 -0.56 -5.23 12.05
C THR A 44 0.84 -5.09 12.65
N ALA A 45 1.66 -4.18 12.10
CA ALA A 45 3.00 -3.92 12.62
C ALA A 45 2.98 -3.31 14.03
N LEU A 46 2.05 -2.38 14.29
CA LEU A 46 1.87 -1.77 15.61
C LEU A 46 1.29 -2.75 16.64
N ASP A 47 0.33 -3.62 16.25
CA ASP A 47 -0.19 -4.68 17.12
C ASP A 47 0.94 -5.63 17.56
N THR A 48 1.87 -5.94 16.66
CA THR A 48 3.05 -6.76 16.97
C THR A 48 3.98 -6.06 17.96
N ALA A 49 4.25 -4.77 17.78
CA ALA A 49 5.10 -4.01 18.69
C ALA A 49 4.47 -3.80 20.07
N ALA A 50 3.14 -3.63 20.11
CA ALA A 50 2.40 -3.43 21.36
C ALA A 50 2.45 -4.65 22.29
N ARG A 51 2.51 -5.87 21.74
CA ARG A 51 2.64 -7.11 22.56
C ARG A 51 3.89 -7.08 23.45
N ASP A 52 4.97 -6.48 22.95
CA ASP A 52 6.26 -6.38 23.65
C ASP A 52 6.47 -5.01 24.29
N ALA A 53 5.45 -4.14 24.25
CA ALA A 53 5.53 -2.73 24.66
C ALA A 53 6.74 -1.99 24.05
N SER A 54 7.19 -2.38 22.86
CA SER A 54 8.38 -1.84 22.20
C SER A 54 8.05 -0.55 21.45
N PRO A 55 8.71 0.59 21.75
CA PRO A 55 8.51 1.82 20.97
C PRO A 55 8.86 1.62 19.50
N VAL A 56 8.13 2.31 18.60
CA VAL A 56 8.26 2.13 17.15
C VAL A 56 8.67 3.42 16.47
N THR A 57 9.53 3.31 15.47
CA THR A 57 9.79 4.38 14.50
C THR A 57 9.41 3.88 13.10
N LEU A 58 8.48 4.57 12.47
CA LEU A 58 8.03 4.33 11.11
C LEU A 58 8.88 5.15 10.14
N ILE A 59 9.39 4.52 9.09
CA ILE A 59 10.27 5.11 8.08
C ILE A 59 9.53 5.09 6.75
N PRO A 60 9.05 6.24 6.23
CA PRO A 60 8.39 6.30 4.93
C PRO A 60 9.35 5.91 3.80
N LEU A 61 8.99 4.87 3.04
CA LEU A 61 9.76 4.36 1.92
C LEU A 61 9.17 4.86 0.60
N ALA A 62 9.50 6.10 0.24
CA ALA A 62 9.09 6.70 -1.03
C ALA A 62 10.19 7.62 -1.57
N VAL A 63 10.40 7.58 -2.89
CA VAL A 63 11.34 8.43 -3.62
C VAL A 63 10.68 8.88 -4.92
N PRO A 64 10.50 10.19 -5.14
CA PRO A 64 10.68 11.26 -4.15
C PRO A 64 9.67 11.17 -3.00
N ARG A 65 9.84 12.01 -2.00
CA ARG A 65 8.94 12.14 -0.86
C ARG A 65 7.46 12.12 -1.26
N ASP A 66 6.69 11.24 -0.67
CA ASP A 66 5.23 11.14 -0.86
C ASP A 66 4.48 11.69 0.35
N ARG A 67 3.94 12.92 0.22
CA ARG A 67 3.14 13.56 1.27
C ARG A 67 1.85 12.79 1.61
N TYR A 68 1.30 12.05 0.66
CA TYR A 68 0.13 11.21 0.90
C TYR A 68 0.51 10.06 1.84
N LEU A 69 1.62 9.39 1.57
CA LEU A 69 2.15 8.31 2.44
C LEU A 69 2.33 8.81 3.87
N GLU A 70 3.06 9.92 4.07
CA GLU A 70 3.32 10.48 5.39
C GLU A 70 2.04 10.86 6.15
N THR A 71 1.12 11.54 5.45
CA THR A 71 -0.16 11.93 6.04
C THR A 71 -0.99 10.73 6.46
N TRP A 72 -1.02 9.69 5.66
CA TRP A 72 -1.79 8.49 5.98
C TRP A 72 -1.11 7.60 7.02
N ILE A 73 0.21 7.58 7.10
CA ILE A 73 0.91 6.96 8.24
C ILE A 73 0.44 7.60 9.55
N ALA A 74 0.46 8.94 9.63
CA ALA A 74 0.02 9.65 10.82
C ALA A 74 -1.46 9.34 11.18
N ARG A 75 -2.34 9.31 10.19
CA ARG A 75 -3.76 8.97 10.36
C ARG A 75 -3.96 7.52 10.79
N ALA A 76 -3.20 6.59 10.22
CA ALA A 76 -3.26 5.18 10.60
C ALA A 76 -2.83 4.97 12.05
N VAL A 77 -1.76 5.64 12.49
CA VAL A 77 -1.31 5.60 13.90
C VAL A 77 -2.38 6.18 14.84
N ALA A 78 -2.99 7.32 14.48
CA ALA A 78 -4.04 7.94 15.28
C ALA A 78 -5.26 6.99 15.42
N ASN A 79 -5.71 6.41 14.31
CA ASN A 79 -6.81 5.45 14.32
C ASN A 79 -6.46 4.17 15.10
N TRP A 80 -5.23 3.67 14.97
CA TRP A 80 -4.78 2.52 15.74
C TRP A 80 -4.79 2.79 17.25
N ARG A 81 -4.31 3.96 17.69
CA ARG A 81 -4.35 4.36 19.09
C ARG A 81 -5.79 4.43 19.62
N GLU A 82 -6.68 5.07 18.87
CA GLU A 82 -8.10 5.18 19.22
C GLU A 82 -8.76 3.79 19.35
N THR A 83 -8.54 2.92 18.38
CA THR A 83 -9.19 1.60 18.33
C THR A 83 -8.59 0.56 19.27
N ARG A 84 -7.33 0.74 19.70
CA ARG A 84 -6.64 -0.18 20.63
C ARG A 84 -6.50 0.37 22.06
N GLY A 85 -6.83 1.65 22.27
CA GLY A 85 -6.61 2.31 23.57
C GLY A 85 -5.14 2.32 23.98
N SER A 86 -4.21 2.47 23.03
CA SER A 86 -2.78 2.28 23.24
C SER A 86 -2.02 3.60 23.28
N GLU A 87 -1.16 3.76 24.27
CA GLU A 87 -0.24 4.89 24.45
C GLU A 87 1.20 4.57 23.99
N LEU A 88 1.36 3.59 23.11
CA LEU A 88 2.68 3.22 22.59
C LEU A 88 3.39 4.43 21.95
N ASP A 89 4.69 4.61 22.28
CA ASP A 89 5.53 5.65 21.63
C ASP A 89 5.78 5.26 20.17
N VAL A 90 5.06 5.91 19.27
CA VAL A 90 5.20 5.76 17.82
C VAL A 90 5.68 7.07 17.24
N ARG A 91 6.78 7.00 16.47
CA ARG A 91 7.40 8.14 15.78
C ARG A 91 7.44 7.89 14.27
N ILE A 92 7.57 8.94 13.48
CA ILE A 92 7.79 8.91 12.05
C ILE A 92 9.05 9.72 11.72
N THR A 93 9.89 9.21 10.82
CA THR A 93 11.04 9.97 10.29
C THR A 93 10.62 10.81 9.09
N ASP A 94 11.49 11.72 8.67
CA ASP A 94 11.41 12.28 7.31
C ASP A 94 11.61 11.18 6.26
N GLY A 95 11.23 11.48 5.01
CA GLY A 95 11.40 10.55 3.89
C GLY A 95 12.88 10.23 3.63
N ILE A 96 13.16 9.04 3.11
CA ILE A 96 14.53 8.55 2.87
C ILE A 96 15.31 9.39 1.86
N ASP A 97 14.63 10.08 0.95
CA ASP A 97 15.23 10.97 -0.04
C ASP A 97 15.86 12.23 0.56
N THR A 98 15.51 12.57 1.80
CA THR A 98 16.12 13.68 2.56
C THR A 98 17.33 13.24 3.38
N ALA A 99 17.61 11.95 3.45
CA ALA A 99 18.72 11.41 4.22
C ALA A 99 20.09 11.87 3.67
N ALA A 100 21.01 12.17 4.54
CA ALA A 100 22.39 12.46 4.15
C ALA A 100 22.97 11.25 3.37
N GLY A 101 23.60 11.51 2.24
CA GLY A 101 24.15 10.47 1.36
C GLY A 101 23.15 9.87 0.34
N PHE A 102 21.86 10.23 0.36
CA PHE A 102 20.91 9.74 -0.66
C PHE A 102 21.36 10.11 -2.08
N ALA A 103 21.87 11.32 -2.29
CA ALA A 103 22.44 11.72 -3.57
C ALA A 103 23.63 10.85 -4.02
N ASP A 104 24.38 10.25 -3.11
CA ASP A 104 25.48 9.35 -3.44
C ASP A 104 24.96 8.01 -3.98
N VAL A 105 23.81 7.54 -3.48
CA VAL A 105 23.12 6.38 -4.05
C VAL A 105 22.73 6.64 -5.50
N VAL A 106 22.20 7.83 -5.82
CA VAL A 106 21.88 8.21 -7.21
C VAL A 106 23.14 8.28 -8.07
N ARG A 107 24.20 8.92 -7.56
CA ARG A 107 25.48 9.03 -8.28
C ARG A 107 26.11 7.67 -8.55
N SER A 108 25.97 6.70 -7.64
CA SER A 108 26.50 5.35 -7.88
C SER A 108 25.82 4.68 -9.09
N ARG A 109 24.51 4.94 -9.30
CA ARG A 109 23.80 4.45 -10.50
C ARG A 109 24.24 5.16 -11.77
N MET A 110 24.61 6.44 -11.71
CA MET A 110 25.12 7.20 -12.86
C MET A 110 26.47 6.68 -13.36
N SER A 111 27.21 5.95 -12.54
CA SER A 111 28.49 5.33 -12.90
C SER A 111 28.34 3.93 -13.54
N GLU A 112 27.13 3.40 -13.65
CA GLU A 112 26.83 2.12 -14.26
C GLU A 112 26.47 2.32 -15.74
N ASP A 113 26.95 1.45 -16.62
CA ASP A 113 26.64 1.50 -18.06
C ASP A 113 25.15 1.22 -18.35
N GLY A 114 24.45 0.59 -17.41
CA GLY A 114 23.07 0.14 -17.58
C GLY A 114 22.92 -0.98 -18.63
N ALA A 115 21.72 -1.49 -18.77
CA ALA A 115 21.40 -2.47 -19.81
C ALA A 115 20.69 -1.78 -21.00
N PRO A 116 20.96 -2.21 -22.25
CA PRO A 116 20.22 -1.69 -23.40
C PRO A 116 18.71 -1.91 -23.28
N VAL A 117 17.93 -0.91 -23.64
CA VAL A 117 16.48 -1.05 -23.72
C VAL A 117 16.11 -1.83 -24.98
N THR A 118 15.65 -3.08 -24.83
CA THR A 118 15.34 -4.00 -25.93
C THR A 118 13.84 -4.13 -26.22
N ALA A 119 12.98 -3.46 -25.44
CA ALA A 119 11.53 -3.51 -25.65
C ALA A 119 11.14 -2.95 -27.03
N SER A 120 10.32 -3.69 -27.77
CA SER A 120 9.83 -3.25 -29.07
C SER A 120 8.66 -2.27 -28.94
N PRO A 121 8.40 -1.39 -29.96
CA PRO A 121 7.21 -0.55 -29.99
C PRO A 121 5.89 -1.35 -29.90
N ARG A 122 5.89 -2.61 -30.31
CA ARG A 122 4.75 -3.53 -30.20
C ARG A 122 4.44 -3.87 -28.74
N ALA A 123 5.44 -3.94 -27.85
CA ALA A 123 5.24 -4.18 -26.43
C ALA A 123 4.40 -3.07 -25.78
N PHE A 124 4.59 -1.82 -26.21
CA PHE A 124 3.78 -0.68 -25.72
C PHE A 124 2.33 -0.70 -26.24
N ARG A 125 2.07 -1.39 -27.35
CA ARG A 125 0.76 -1.46 -28.01
C ARG A 125 0.27 -2.90 -28.13
N SER A 126 0.43 -3.68 -27.05
CA SER A 126 -0.03 -5.08 -27.04
C SER A 126 -1.53 -5.17 -27.35
N PRO A 127 -1.97 -6.00 -28.32
CA PRO A 127 -3.39 -6.20 -28.59
C PRO A 127 -4.19 -6.64 -27.36
N ALA A 128 -3.60 -7.42 -26.46
CA ALA A 128 -4.22 -7.85 -25.22
C ALA A 128 -4.68 -6.70 -24.28
N TRP A 129 -4.14 -5.50 -24.48
CA TRP A 129 -4.56 -4.30 -23.73
C TRP A 129 -5.68 -3.52 -24.44
N SER A 130 -6.14 -3.98 -25.57
CA SER A 130 -7.21 -3.36 -26.36
C SER A 130 -8.54 -4.08 -26.20
N GLU A 131 -8.54 -5.18 -25.47
CA GLU A 131 -9.74 -6.00 -25.26
C GLU A 131 -10.33 -5.72 -23.88
N ILE A 132 -11.61 -5.39 -23.85
CA ILE A 132 -12.41 -5.33 -22.62
C ILE A 132 -13.04 -6.71 -22.47
N PRO A 133 -12.74 -7.46 -21.38
CA PRO A 133 -13.38 -8.76 -21.15
C PRO A 133 -14.91 -8.64 -21.12
N ASP A 134 -15.61 -9.62 -21.69
CA ASP A 134 -17.06 -9.68 -21.57
C ASP A 134 -17.46 -9.73 -20.10
N HIS A 135 -18.43 -8.91 -19.71
CA HIS A 135 -18.92 -8.85 -18.35
C HIS A 135 -20.36 -8.33 -18.29
N THR A 136 -21.10 -8.78 -17.28
CA THR A 136 -22.49 -8.35 -17.05
C THR A 136 -22.55 -7.09 -16.18
N SER A 137 -21.56 -6.89 -15.33
CA SER A 137 -21.43 -5.71 -14.47
C SER A 137 -19.97 -5.39 -14.19
N HIS A 138 -19.69 -4.16 -13.79
CA HIS A 138 -18.35 -3.74 -13.39
C HIS A 138 -18.37 -3.30 -11.92
N ILE A 139 -17.54 -3.92 -11.11
CA ILE A 139 -17.43 -3.66 -9.67
C ILE A 139 -16.08 -2.98 -9.39
N LEU A 140 -16.14 -1.76 -8.86
CA LEU A 140 -14.95 -1.02 -8.42
C LEU A 140 -14.77 -1.18 -6.91
N VAL A 141 -13.69 -1.82 -6.47
CA VAL A 141 -13.43 -2.09 -5.05
C VAL A 141 -12.40 -1.14 -4.50
N CYS A 142 -12.76 -0.35 -3.50
CA CYS A 142 -11.81 0.55 -2.83
C CYS A 142 -10.75 -0.23 -2.05
N ARG A 143 -9.48 -0.02 -2.40
CA ARG A 143 -8.32 -0.60 -1.73
C ARG A 143 -7.44 0.48 -1.04
N GLY A 144 -8.01 1.67 -0.79
CA GLY A 144 -7.33 2.72 -0.05
C GLY A 144 -7.04 2.34 1.41
N PRO A 145 -6.19 3.13 2.13
CA PRO A 145 -5.63 2.74 3.43
C PRO A 145 -6.68 2.32 4.46
N ARG A 146 -7.75 3.11 4.62
CA ARG A 146 -8.79 2.81 5.61
C ARG A 146 -9.62 1.58 5.22
N CYS A 147 -9.99 1.44 3.94
CA CYS A 147 -10.71 0.27 3.45
C CYS A 147 -9.88 -1.01 3.61
N THR A 148 -8.56 -0.93 3.40
CA THR A 148 -7.65 -2.07 3.62
C THR A 148 -7.66 -2.51 5.08
N VAL A 149 -7.54 -1.59 6.02
CA VAL A 149 -7.64 -1.89 7.47
C VAL A 149 -8.99 -2.49 7.85
N TYR A 150 -10.06 -2.10 7.15
CA TYR A 150 -11.43 -2.62 7.39
C TYR A 150 -11.77 -3.87 6.58
N GLY A 151 -10.77 -4.55 6.00
CA GLY A 151 -10.95 -5.85 5.36
C GLY A 151 -11.29 -5.81 3.86
N ALA A 152 -10.96 -4.72 3.15
CA ALA A 152 -11.20 -4.63 1.70
C ALA A 152 -10.49 -5.72 0.88
N GLY A 153 -9.42 -6.32 1.39
CA GLY A 153 -8.76 -7.46 0.78
C GLY A 153 -9.65 -8.69 0.73
N GLU A 154 -10.28 -9.03 1.84
CA GLU A 154 -11.25 -10.14 1.92
C GLU A 154 -12.49 -9.85 1.09
N LEU A 155 -13.05 -8.64 1.20
CA LEU A 155 -14.17 -8.20 0.38
C LEU A 155 -13.89 -8.39 -1.12
N HIS A 156 -12.71 -8.00 -1.59
CA HIS A 156 -12.31 -8.17 -2.99
C HIS A 156 -12.28 -9.64 -3.40
N ARG A 157 -11.71 -10.53 -2.56
CA ARG A 157 -11.69 -11.98 -2.82
C ARG A 157 -13.11 -12.56 -2.88
N THR A 158 -13.95 -12.16 -1.93
CA THR A 158 -15.36 -12.57 -1.86
C THR A 158 -16.13 -12.16 -3.11
N LEU A 159 -16.03 -10.89 -3.51
CA LEU A 159 -16.69 -10.40 -4.72
C LEU A 159 -16.25 -11.16 -5.97
N ARG A 160 -14.96 -11.44 -6.13
CA ARG A 160 -14.46 -12.24 -7.27
C ARG A 160 -14.99 -13.67 -7.32
N ARG A 161 -15.20 -14.28 -6.16
CA ARG A 161 -15.77 -15.62 -6.07
C ARG A 161 -17.27 -15.61 -6.36
N ASP A 162 -18.00 -14.63 -5.84
CA ASP A 162 -19.45 -14.61 -5.83
C ASP A 162 -20.03 -13.97 -7.12
N HIS A 163 -19.22 -13.21 -7.87
CA HIS A 163 -19.57 -12.55 -9.13
C HIS A 163 -18.61 -12.93 -10.27
N PRO A 164 -18.60 -14.21 -10.71
CA PRO A 164 -17.64 -14.68 -11.73
C PRO A 164 -17.79 -14.00 -13.09
N ASP A 165 -19.01 -13.53 -13.42
CA ASP A 165 -19.34 -12.86 -14.69
C ASP A 165 -19.17 -11.34 -14.63
N SER A 166 -18.62 -10.81 -13.54
CA SER A 166 -18.39 -9.38 -13.36
C SER A 166 -16.91 -9.02 -13.56
N LEU A 167 -16.66 -7.87 -14.17
CA LEU A 167 -15.33 -7.27 -14.20
C LEU A 167 -15.08 -6.60 -12.84
N ILE A 168 -14.15 -7.14 -12.06
CA ILE A 168 -13.85 -6.61 -10.73
C ILE A 168 -12.49 -5.92 -10.73
N THR A 169 -12.51 -4.61 -10.55
CA THR A 169 -11.31 -3.77 -10.59
C THR A 169 -11.00 -3.20 -9.20
N PRO A 170 -9.85 -3.59 -8.60
CA PRO A 170 -9.38 -2.91 -7.41
C PRO A 170 -8.94 -1.48 -7.77
N THR A 171 -9.35 -0.51 -6.97
CA THR A 171 -9.01 0.89 -7.15
C THR A 171 -8.15 1.41 -6.00
N GLY A 172 -7.60 2.60 -6.13
CA GLY A 172 -7.10 3.36 -4.99
C GLY A 172 -8.24 3.82 -4.07
N CYS A 173 -8.06 4.96 -3.39
CA CYS A 173 -9.09 5.51 -2.52
C CYS A 173 -10.25 6.11 -3.34
N LEU A 174 -11.48 5.66 -3.08
CA LEU A 174 -12.72 6.22 -3.64
C LEU A 174 -13.30 7.40 -2.82
N ASN A 175 -12.62 7.80 -1.75
CA ASN A 175 -12.82 8.97 -0.90
C ASN A 175 -13.79 8.87 0.28
N PRO A 176 -15.03 8.34 0.27
CA PRO A 176 -15.85 8.31 1.49
C PRO A 176 -15.33 7.28 2.52
N CYS A 177 -14.09 7.50 2.99
CA CYS A 177 -13.30 6.55 3.80
C CYS A 177 -13.97 6.12 5.11
N ASN A 178 -14.88 6.93 5.67
CA ASN A 178 -15.59 6.58 6.90
C ASN A 178 -16.63 5.46 6.69
N LEU A 179 -17.01 5.22 5.45
CA LEU A 179 -17.99 4.21 5.06
C LEU A 179 -17.36 2.88 4.64
N GLY A 180 -16.02 2.78 4.69
CA GLY A 180 -15.30 1.59 4.25
C GLY A 180 -15.46 0.36 5.15
N PRO A 181 -15.21 -0.86 4.64
CA PRO A 181 -14.83 -1.12 3.27
C PRO A 181 -16.00 -0.87 2.32
N LEU A 182 -15.71 -0.38 1.10
CA LEU A 182 -16.75 -0.02 0.15
C LEU A 182 -16.41 -0.44 -1.28
N TYR A 183 -17.46 -0.62 -2.10
CA TYR A 183 -17.34 -0.83 -3.53
C TYR A 183 -18.53 -0.18 -4.27
N ILE A 184 -18.39 -0.03 -5.58
CA ILE A 184 -19.43 0.52 -6.46
C ILE A 184 -19.75 -0.49 -7.53
N THR A 185 -21.04 -0.71 -7.81
CA THR A 185 -21.50 -1.56 -8.91
C THR A 185 -22.01 -0.71 -10.08
N TYR A 186 -21.60 -1.07 -11.28
CA TYR A 186 -22.09 -0.49 -12.54
C TYR A 186 -22.85 -1.54 -13.34
N PRO A 187 -23.89 -1.15 -14.15
CA PRO A 187 -24.16 0.22 -14.62
C PRO A 187 -24.90 1.16 -13.65
N ASP A 188 -25.49 0.66 -12.56
CA ASP A 188 -26.40 1.44 -11.72
C ASP A 188 -25.69 2.50 -10.88
N GLY A 189 -24.39 2.40 -10.68
CA GLY A 189 -23.60 3.32 -9.86
C GLY A 189 -23.91 3.22 -8.37
N GLU A 190 -24.40 2.07 -7.92
CA GLU A 190 -24.78 1.84 -6.52
C GLU A 190 -23.55 1.71 -5.61
N TRP A 191 -23.56 2.45 -4.50
CA TRP A 191 -22.52 2.41 -3.48
C TRP A 191 -22.87 1.42 -2.38
N HIS A 192 -22.01 0.46 -2.17
CA HIS A 192 -22.10 -0.53 -1.11
C HIS A 192 -21.07 -0.20 -0.03
N THR A 193 -21.54 -0.04 1.19
CA THR A 193 -20.73 0.40 2.33
C THR A 193 -20.88 -0.57 3.48
N ARG A 194 -19.99 -0.47 4.46
CA ARG A 194 -20.18 -1.14 5.73
C ARG A 194 -21.45 -0.60 6.40
N ALA A 195 -22.38 -1.48 6.74
CA ALA A 195 -23.55 -1.17 7.54
C ALA A 195 -23.14 -0.87 9.01
#